data_28eacdc0b5cabcc20dc6727b3c68728b
#
_entry.id   28eacdc0b5cabcc20dc6727b3c68728b
#
_cell.length_a   1.000
_cell.length_b   1.000
_cell.length_c   1.000
_cell.angle_alpha   90.00
_cell.angle_beta   90.00
_cell.angle_gamma   90.00
#
_symmetry.space_group_name_H-M   'P 1'
#
loop_
_entity.id
_entity.type
_entity.pdbx_description
1 polymer ?
#
loop_
_entity_poly.entity_id
_entity_poly.type
_entity_poly.pdbx_seq_one_letter_code
_entity_poly.pdbx_strand_id
1 'polypeptide(L)'
;MNVLVDTSVWIGHFKQRNAHLVALLESGRVVCHPYVVVEVACGTPPNRRAIVTLLAELESVPVATPDEVLDMTERRNLYGRGCGFVDMSLLASTLLSENALIWTMDKRLDAVASELKRVYRTALHS
;
A
#
# COMPACT_ATOMS: atom_id res chain seq x y z
N MET A 1 -11.25 1.22 10.36
CA MET A 1 -10.26 0.43 9.59
C MET A 1 -9.52 1.32 8.62
N ASN A 2 -8.21 1.40 8.75
CA ASN A 2 -7.37 2.18 7.85
C ASN A 2 -6.97 1.35 6.63
N VAL A 3 -6.73 2.05 5.53
CA VAL A 3 -6.36 1.42 4.26
C VAL A 3 -5.01 1.97 3.81
N LEU A 4 -4.02 1.09 3.74
CA LEU A 4 -2.74 1.40 3.12
C LEU A 4 -2.89 1.21 1.62
N VAL A 5 -2.80 2.31 0.90
CA VAL A 5 -3.02 2.33 -0.55
C VAL A 5 -1.68 2.13 -1.25
N ASP A 6 -1.55 1.02 -1.97
CA ASP A 6 -0.35 0.71 -2.75
C ASP A 6 -0.16 1.68 -3.91
N THR A 7 1.08 1.83 -4.34
CA THR A 7 1.45 2.69 -5.45
C THR A 7 0.62 2.40 -6.71
N SER A 8 0.31 1.14 -6.99
CA SER A 8 -0.49 0.76 -8.16
C SER A 8 -1.85 1.45 -8.19
N VAL A 9 -2.49 1.59 -7.04
CA VAL A 9 -3.80 2.26 -6.93
C VAL A 9 -3.64 3.75 -7.16
N TRP A 10 -2.61 4.38 -6.57
CA TRP A 10 -2.34 5.79 -6.77
C TRP A 10 -2.07 6.10 -8.24
N ILE A 11 -1.22 5.32 -8.89
CA ILE A 11 -0.90 5.52 -10.31
C ILE A 11 -2.16 5.39 -11.17
N GLY A 12 -3.00 4.39 -10.89
CA GLY A 12 -4.28 4.25 -11.58
C GLY A 12 -5.18 5.47 -11.41
N HIS A 13 -5.23 6.00 -10.19
CA HIS A 13 -6.02 7.20 -9.87
C HIS A 13 -5.52 8.44 -10.63
N PHE A 14 -4.21 8.57 -10.81
CA PHE A 14 -3.65 9.70 -11.56
C PHE A 14 -4.00 9.65 -13.05
N LYS A 15 -4.24 8.47 -13.58
CA LYS A 15 -4.65 8.29 -14.97
C LYS A 15 -6.16 8.44 -15.15
N GLN A 16 -6.92 7.89 -14.22
CA GLN A 16 -8.37 7.95 -14.23
C GLN A 16 -8.86 8.00 -12.78
N ARG A 17 -9.53 9.07 -12.43
CA ARG A 17 -10.02 9.33 -11.08
C ARG A 17 -10.71 8.09 -10.50
N ASN A 18 -10.27 7.68 -9.31
CA ASN A 18 -10.86 6.57 -8.57
C ASN A 18 -11.76 7.16 -7.47
N ALA A 19 -13.07 7.07 -7.67
CA ALA A 19 -14.03 7.66 -6.74
C ALA A 19 -13.99 6.99 -5.36
N HIS A 20 -13.68 5.70 -5.31
CA HIS A 20 -13.59 4.99 -4.03
C HIS A 20 -12.40 5.49 -3.21
N LEU A 21 -11.25 5.71 -3.88
CA LEU A 21 -10.08 6.28 -3.22
C LEU A 21 -10.38 7.67 -2.68
N VAL A 22 -11.07 8.50 -3.46
CA VAL A 22 -11.46 9.84 -3.02
C VAL A 22 -12.34 9.75 -1.76
N ALA A 23 -13.31 8.85 -1.75
CA ALA A 23 -14.18 8.67 -0.59
C ALA A 23 -13.40 8.23 0.66
N LEU A 24 -12.41 7.35 0.51
CA LEU A 24 -11.55 6.95 1.61
C LEU A 24 -10.71 8.12 2.13
N LEU A 25 -10.18 8.94 1.23
CA LEU A 25 -9.42 10.14 1.61
C LEU A 25 -10.30 11.12 2.38
N GLU A 26 -11.50 11.36 1.91
CA GLU A 26 -12.45 12.28 2.57
C GLU A 26 -12.87 11.78 3.95
N SER A 27 -12.92 10.46 4.15
CA SER A 27 -13.28 9.88 5.44
C SER A 27 -12.07 9.70 6.37
N GLY A 28 -10.88 10.11 5.97
CA GLY A 28 -9.69 10.04 6.80
C GLY A 28 -9.16 8.63 7.02
N ARG A 29 -9.47 7.68 6.13
CA ARG A 29 -9.10 6.28 6.30
C ARG A 29 -7.85 5.86 5.55
N VAL A 30 -7.28 6.74 4.72
CA VAL A 30 -6.09 6.41 3.94
C VAL A 30 -4.84 6.63 4.77
N VAL A 31 -4.01 5.61 4.85
CA VAL A 31 -2.66 5.70 5.45
C VAL A 31 -1.63 5.44 4.36
N CYS A 32 -0.40 5.87 4.60
CA CYS A 32 0.66 5.80 3.62
C CYS A 32 1.89 5.12 4.20
N HIS A 33 2.86 4.85 3.34
CA HIS A 33 4.15 4.28 3.70
C HIS A 33 5.23 5.10 3.00
N PRO A 34 6.39 5.36 3.63
CA PRO A 34 7.46 6.12 3.00
C PRO A 34 7.86 5.61 1.62
N TYR A 35 7.86 4.30 1.41
CA TYR A 35 8.24 3.71 0.12
C TYR A 35 7.23 4.01 -0.98
N VAL A 36 5.95 4.13 -0.62
CA VAL A 36 4.93 4.55 -1.59
C VAL A 36 5.18 6.00 -2.00
N VAL A 37 5.49 6.87 -1.05
CA VAL A 37 5.82 8.27 -1.33
C VAL A 37 7.00 8.35 -2.30
N VAL A 38 8.06 7.58 -2.04
CA VAL A 38 9.26 7.57 -2.89
C VAL A 38 8.95 7.02 -4.28
N GLU A 39 8.19 5.94 -4.38
CA GLU A 39 7.82 5.37 -5.68
C GLU A 39 7.03 6.37 -6.53
N VAL A 40 6.07 7.06 -5.93
CA VAL A 40 5.30 8.09 -6.64
C VAL A 40 6.21 9.24 -7.04
N ALA A 41 7.12 9.65 -6.16
CA ALA A 41 8.06 10.74 -6.42
C ALA A 41 9.06 10.42 -7.54
N CYS A 42 9.37 9.13 -7.75
CA CYS A 42 10.25 8.70 -8.84
C CYS A 42 9.59 8.84 -10.22
N GLY A 43 8.27 8.96 -10.26
CA GLY A 43 7.53 9.14 -11.49
C GLY A 43 7.21 10.62 -11.75
N THR A 44 6.28 10.84 -12.67
CA THR A 44 5.83 12.16 -13.06
C THR A 44 4.29 12.27 -12.96
N PRO A 45 3.73 12.14 -11.75
CA PRO A 45 2.29 12.33 -11.58
C PRO A 45 1.90 13.79 -11.89
N PRO A 46 0.64 14.04 -12.29
CA PRO A 46 0.18 15.41 -12.49
C PRO A 46 0.32 16.19 -11.18
N ASN A 47 0.75 17.45 -11.29
CA ASN A 47 1.03 18.28 -10.10
C ASN A 47 1.95 17.56 -9.11
N ARG A 48 3.04 17.01 -9.60
CA ARG A 48 3.91 16.11 -8.85
C ARG A 48 4.26 16.62 -7.44
N ARG A 49 4.67 17.90 -7.33
CA ARG A 49 5.07 18.45 -6.01
C ARG A 49 3.91 18.40 -5.01
N ALA A 50 2.73 18.80 -5.44
CA ALA A 50 1.55 18.82 -4.58
C ALA A 50 1.14 17.40 -4.18
N ILE A 51 1.21 16.45 -5.11
CA ILE A 51 0.87 15.05 -4.84
C ILE A 51 1.86 14.42 -3.86
N VAL A 52 3.16 14.62 -4.06
CA VAL A 52 4.18 14.07 -3.16
C VAL A 52 4.03 14.67 -1.75
N THR A 53 3.78 15.97 -1.65
CA THR A 53 3.55 16.63 -0.36
C THR A 53 2.31 16.04 0.34
N LEU A 54 1.23 15.87 -0.39
CA LEU A 54 -0.01 15.29 0.17
C LEU A 54 0.24 13.87 0.71
N LEU A 55 0.91 13.03 -0.07
CA LEU A 55 1.20 11.67 0.36
C LEU A 55 2.10 11.63 1.60
N ALA A 56 3.10 12.51 1.63
CA ALA A 56 4.02 12.60 2.77
C ALA A 56 3.34 13.10 4.05
N GLU A 57 2.24 13.84 3.93
CA GLU A 57 1.47 14.35 5.06
C GLU A 57 0.40 13.40 5.57
N LEU A 58 0.07 12.36 4.81
CA LEU A 58 -0.87 11.35 5.27
C LEU A 58 -0.29 10.58 6.46
N GLU A 59 -1.17 10.10 7.34
CA GLU A 59 -0.75 9.26 8.45
C GLU A 59 0.02 8.05 7.92
N SER A 60 1.18 7.77 8.53
CA SER A 60 2.00 6.62 8.13
C SER A 60 1.68 5.40 8.96
N VAL A 61 1.69 4.23 8.33
CA VAL A 61 1.74 2.97 9.07
C VAL A 61 3.10 2.84 9.77
N PRO A 62 3.23 2.02 10.83
CA PRO A 62 4.54 1.67 11.36
C PRO A 62 5.41 1.10 10.25
N VAL A 63 6.67 1.54 10.16
CA VAL A 63 7.57 1.10 9.10
C VAL A 63 8.36 -0.10 9.57
N ALA A 64 8.14 -1.26 8.94
CA ALA A 64 8.90 -2.46 9.24
C ALA A 64 10.36 -2.29 8.84
N THR A 65 11.27 -2.76 9.69
CA THR A 65 12.69 -2.80 9.37
C THR A 65 12.99 -3.90 8.35
N PRO A 66 14.13 -3.83 7.63
CA PRO A 66 14.53 -4.93 6.75
C PRO A 66 14.58 -6.29 7.46
N ASP A 67 15.02 -6.34 8.71
CA ASP A 67 15.05 -7.58 9.48
C ASP A 67 13.64 -8.11 9.74
N GLU A 68 12.69 -7.24 10.03
CA GLU A 68 11.29 -7.64 10.21
C GLU A 68 10.68 -8.15 8.91
N VAL A 69 11.01 -7.51 7.78
CA VAL A 69 10.56 -7.96 6.47
C VAL A 69 11.12 -9.33 6.14
N LEU A 70 12.41 -9.54 6.39
CA LEU A 70 13.06 -10.83 6.17
C LEU A 70 12.43 -11.92 7.03
N ASP A 71 12.23 -11.64 8.32
CA ASP A 71 11.64 -12.57 9.26
C ASP A 71 10.23 -13.01 8.81
N MET A 72 9.40 -12.07 8.43
CA MET A 72 8.06 -12.37 7.90
C MET A 72 8.13 -13.25 6.66
N THR A 73 9.02 -12.91 5.73
CA THR A 73 9.19 -13.64 4.47
C THR A 73 9.59 -15.08 4.74
N GLU A 74 10.52 -15.30 5.66
CA GLU A 74 11.00 -16.65 6.00
C GLU A 74 9.97 -17.46 6.78
N ARG A 75 9.42 -16.90 7.84
CA ARG A 75 8.48 -17.62 8.71
C ARG A 75 7.20 -18.02 8.01
N ARG A 76 6.75 -17.21 7.07
CA ARG A 76 5.48 -17.46 6.38
C ARG A 76 5.66 -18.03 4.97
N ASN A 77 6.90 -18.34 4.59
CA ASN A 77 7.24 -18.93 3.29
C ASN A 77 6.68 -18.10 2.13
N LEU A 78 6.90 -16.79 2.17
CA LEU A 78 6.37 -15.87 1.16
C LEU A 78 7.33 -15.59 0.02
N TYR A 79 8.47 -16.26 0.00
CA TYR A 79 9.47 -16.08 -1.06
C TYR A 79 9.02 -16.75 -2.36
N GLY A 80 9.56 -16.29 -3.48
CA GLY A 80 9.24 -16.86 -4.79
C GLY A 80 7.83 -16.59 -5.29
N ARG A 81 7.13 -15.62 -4.69
CA ARG A 81 5.75 -15.30 -5.03
C ARG A 81 5.64 -14.14 -6.02
N GLY A 82 6.76 -13.60 -6.47
CA GLY A 82 6.78 -12.49 -7.40
C GLY A 82 6.61 -11.12 -6.76
N CYS A 83 6.64 -11.05 -5.44
CA CYS A 83 6.60 -9.79 -4.69
C CYS A 83 8.02 -9.39 -4.31
N GLY A 84 8.39 -8.13 -4.57
CA GLY A 84 9.70 -7.62 -4.22
C GLY A 84 9.74 -6.98 -2.85
N PHE A 85 10.88 -6.34 -2.55
CA PHE A 85 11.13 -5.75 -1.23
C PHE A 85 10.08 -4.72 -0.82
N VAL A 86 9.68 -3.85 -1.73
CA VAL A 86 8.69 -2.81 -1.40
C VAL A 86 7.35 -3.46 -1.04
N ASP A 87 6.88 -4.40 -1.87
CA ASP A 87 5.63 -5.12 -1.60
C ASP A 87 5.66 -5.79 -0.24
N MET A 88 6.74 -6.50 0.05
CA MET A 88 6.90 -7.20 1.31
C MET A 88 7.02 -6.23 2.49
N SER A 89 7.64 -5.07 2.27
CA SER A 89 7.72 -4.03 3.30
C SER A 89 6.34 -3.48 3.65
N LEU A 90 5.48 -3.27 2.63
CA LEU A 90 4.11 -2.82 2.87
C LEU A 90 3.32 -3.87 3.67
N LEU A 91 3.45 -5.14 3.31
CA LEU A 91 2.79 -6.22 4.04
C LEU A 91 3.26 -6.31 5.48
N ALA A 92 4.56 -6.29 5.70
CA ALA A 92 5.13 -6.35 7.05
C ALA A 92 4.66 -5.17 7.90
N SER A 93 4.63 -3.98 7.32
CA SER A 93 4.15 -2.78 8.01
C SER A 93 2.67 -2.88 8.35
N THR A 94 1.87 -3.47 7.46
CA THR A 94 0.46 -3.72 7.71
C THR A 94 0.27 -4.68 8.87
N LEU A 95 1.12 -5.72 8.96
CA LEU A 95 1.07 -6.68 10.07
C LEU A 95 1.45 -6.05 11.41
N LEU A 96 2.30 -5.03 11.41
CA LEU A 96 2.65 -4.28 12.62
C LEU A 96 1.54 -3.33 13.06
N SER A 97 0.61 -3.05 12.19
CA SER A 97 -0.51 -2.15 12.46
C SER A 97 -1.71 -2.96 12.96
N GLU A 98 -2.36 -2.47 14.01
CA GLU A 98 -3.54 -3.15 14.55
C GLU A 98 -4.79 -2.94 13.71
N ASN A 99 -4.78 -1.93 12.84
CA ASN A 99 -6.01 -1.46 12.18
C ASN A 99 -5.77 -1.03 10.75
N ALA A 100 -4.99 -1.81 9.98
CA ALA A 100 -4.73 -1.47 8.58
C ALA A 100 -4.86 -2.69 7.69
N LEU A 101 -5.43 -2.46 6.51
CA LEU A 101 -5.48 -3.40 5.41
C LEU A 101 -4.76 -2.78 4.22
N ILE A 102 -4.27 -3.60 3.30
CA ILE A 102 -3.61 -3.12 2.09
C ILE A 102 -4.53 -3.21 0.87
N TRP A 103 -4.59 -2.14 0.10
CA TRP A 103 -5.32 -2.08 -1.17
C TRP A 103 -4.33 -1.96 -2.31
N THR A 104 -4.34 -2.95 -3.20
CA THR A 104 -3.43 -3.00 -4.36
C THR A 104 -4.16 -3.49 -5.60
N MET A 105 -3.67 -3.08 -6.76
CA MET A 105 -4.10 -3.60 -8.07
C MET A 105 -3.16 -4.69 -8.57
N ASP A 106 -2.04 -4.93 -7.88
CA ASP A 106 -1.12 -6.00 -8.24
C ASP A 106 -1.67 -7.33 -7.75
N LYS A 107 -1.90 -8.26 -8.67
CA LYS A 107 -2.53 -9.54 -8.35
C LYS A 107 -1.68 -10.40 -7.42
N ARG A 108 -0.37 -10.33 -7.53
CA ARG A 108 0.54 -11.13 -6.70
C ARG A 108 0.52 -10.63 -5.26
N LEU A 109 0.61 -9.31 -5.09
CA LEU A 109 0.54 -8.71 -3.76
C LEU A 109 -0.84 -8.92 -3.14
N ASP A 110 -1.90 -8.77 -3.91
CA ASP A 110 -3.26 -9.02 -3.46
C ASP A 110 -3.42 -10.45 -2.93
N ALA A 111 -2.90 -11.44 -3.67
CA ALA A 111 -2.99 -12.84 -3.26
C ALA A 111 -2.27 -13.09 -1.93
N VAL A 112 -1.06 -12.57 -1.77
CA VAL A 112 -0.30 -12.74 -0.52
C VAL A 112 -1.00 -12.02 0.63
N ALA A 113 -1.47 -10.80 0.41
CA ALA A 113 -2.21 -10.05 1.42
C ALA A 113 -3.49 -10.77 1.84
N SER A 114 -4.17 -11.41 0.89
CA SER A 114 -5.36 -12.20 1.18
C SER A 114 -5.05 -13.40 2.07
N GLU A 115 -3.95 -14.10 1.81
CA GLU A 115 -3.50 -15.21 2.65
C GLU A 115 -3.23 -14.77 4.08
N LEU A 116 -2.69 -13.56 4.26
CA LEU A 116 -2.40 -12.99 5.56
C LEU A 116 -3.62 -12.31 6.20
N LYS A 117 -4.76 -12.31 5.53
CA LYS A 117 -6.00 -11.67 5.98
C LYS A 117 -5.81 -10.17 6.21
N ARG A 118 -5.06 -9.53 5.33
CA ARG A 118 -4.75 -8.09 5.39
C ARG A 118 -5.13 -7.36 4.11
N VAL A 119 -5.88 -8.00 3.22
CA VAL A 119 -6.28 -7.38 1.96
C VAL A 119 -7.53 -6.53 2.13
N TYR A 120 -7.53 -5.36 1.49
CA TYR A 120 -8.71 -4.52 1.33
C TYR A 120 -9.18 -4.62 -0.11
N ARG A 121 -10.47 -4.85 -0.31
CA ARG A 121 -11.06 -4.93 -1.64
C ARG A 121 -12.32 -4.09 -1.71
N THR A 122 -12.52 -3.46 -2.87
CA THR A 122 -13.77 -2.76 -3.17
C THR A 122 -14.74 -3.72 -3.86
N ALA A 123 -15.99 -3.31 -4.00
CA ALA A 123 -16.98 -4.09 -4.73
C ALA A 123 -16.57 -4.31 -6.20
N LEU A 124 -15.83 -3.38 -6.79
CA LEU A 124 -15.35 -3.50 -8.17
C LEU A 124 -14.14 -4.42 -8.31
N HIS A 125 -13.52 -4.77 -7.21
CA HIS A 125 -12.32 -5.59 -7.17
C HIS A 125 -12.63 -7.08 -7.21
N SER A 126 -13.79 -7.44 -6.79
CA SER A 126 -14.24 -8.85 -6.82
C SER A 126 -14.69 -9.29 -8.24
#